data_7a3bef928eca8714598299eba9d3fa60
#
_entry.id   7a3bef928eca8714598299eba9d3fa60
#
_cell.length_a   1.000
_cell.length_b   1.000
_cell.length_c   1.000
_cell.angle_alpha   90.00
_cell.angle_beta   90.00
_cell.angle_gamma   90.00
#
_symmetry.space_group_name_H-M   'P 1'
#
loop_
_entity.id
_entity.type
_entity.pdbx_description
1 polymer ?
#
loop_
_entity_poly.entity_id
_entity_poly.type
_entity_poly.pdbx_seq_one_letter_code
_entity_poly.pdbx_strand_id
1 'polypeptide(L)'
;MRLINFIILCTVLILTTLPVRSESIGGVTLSKGNSIIDRKDGEKDVKVEKNLDIFSYDTVKTGKGQVAIEFLDETRVDITQHSKLIIDDFVYDPNAKTGKLSLKATLGTVRYASGQIAKNSAQNISIKTPTATVSVRGTDFAMTIDEIGSSTIILLPSCDTNGNCFVGEISVESDAGQVILNQAFQATQVDTPESSPLKPVLLDLDETLINNLLIVQKPPALADAIEQEEKLKAVANALDIDFLKFDDLEVDLLETEEDAQEFYKNSKLDKYFGTDLSTPEPILIDAPIHIILKNLLCLAIS
;
A
#
# COMPACT_ATOMS: atom_id res chain seq x y z
N MET A 1 -60.58 22.09 30.26
CA MET A 1 -59.27 21.73 30.82
C MET A 1 -58.64 20.49 30.13
N ARG A 2 -59.32 19.38 29.97
CA ARG A 2 -58.73 18.13 29.36
C ARG A 2 -58.30 18.35 27.89
N LEU A 3 -59.06 19.10 27.09
CA LEU A 3 -58.74 19.36 25.66
C LEU A 3 -57.49 20.27 25.52
N ILE A 4 -57.36 21.27 26.39
CA ILE A 4 -56.19 22.19 26.39
C ILE A 4 -54.92 21.42 26.79
N ASN A 5 -54.99 20.56 27.79
CA ASN A 5 -53.84 19.72 28.15
C ASN A 5 -53.43 18.74 27.07
N PHE A 6 -54.37 18.22 26.31
CA PHE A 6 -54.08 17.31 25.17
C PHE A 6 -53.39 18.07 23.99
N ILE A 7 -53.87 19.29 23.72
CA ILE A 7 -53.25 20.15 22.69
C ILE A 7 -51.82 20.55 23.10
N ILE A 8 -51.62 20.93 24.38
CA ILE A 8 -50.28 21.25 24.92
C ILE A 8 -49.37 20.01 24.86
N LEU A 9 -49.87 18.83 25.18
CA LEU A 9 -49.10 17.57 25.10
C LEU A 9 -48.70 17.24 23.67
N CYS A 10 -49.60 17.40 22.69
CA CYS A 10 -49.32 17.20 21.27
C CYS A 10 -48.31 18.22 20.72
N THR A 11 -48.40 19.49 21.11
CA THR A 11 -47.46 20.54 20.68
C THR A 11 -46.06 20.31 21.25
N VAL A 12 -45.93 19.84 22.50
CA VAL A 12 -44.65 19.48 23.11
C VAL A 12 -44.03 18.24 22.40
N LEU A 13 -44.84 17.27 21.99
CA LEU A 13 -44.36 16.08 21.29
C LEU A 13 -43.85 16.39 19.88
N ILE A 14 -44.40 17.39 19.20
CA ILE A 14 -43.99 17.82 17.84
C ILE A 14 -42.69 18.64 17.89
N LEU A 15 -42.38 19.33 19.00
CA LEU A 15 -41.18 20.16 19.13
C LEU A 15 -39.89 19.35 19.35
N THR A 16 -39.96 18.03 19.63
CA THR A 16 -38.79 17.24 20.01
C THR A 16 -38.12 16.49 18.85
N THR A 17 -38.62 16.57 17.64
CA THR A 17 -37.99 15.93 16.47
C THR A 17 -37.08 16.92 15.73
N LEU A 18 -36.04 17.42 16.42
CA LEU A 18 -34.94 18.08 15.70
C LEU A 18 -34.19 16.97 14.91
N PRO A 19 -34.00 17.13 13.59
CA PRO A 19 -33.17 16.24 12.86
C PRO A 19 -31.75 16.27 13.43
N VAL A 20 -31.24 15.15 13.87
CA VAL A 20 -29.82 15.01 14.21
C VAL A 20 -29.05 15.23 12.92
N ARG A 21 -28.51 16.43 12.77
CA ARG A 21 -27.64 16.73 11.63
C ARG A 21 -26.30 16.07 11.92
N SER A 22 -25.88 15.18 11.03
CA SER A 22 -24.53 14.62 11.07
C SER A 22 -23.52 15.78 10.98
N GLU A 23 -22.52 15.77 11.84
CA GLU A 23 -21.44 16.75 11.81
C GLU A 23 -20.48 16.44 10.67
N SER A 24 -20.09 17.47 9.90
CA SER A 24 -19.10 17.33 8.86
C SER A 24 -17.73 17.01 9.47
N ILE A 25 -17.04 16.05 8.93
CA ILE A 25 -15.70 15.61 9.36
C ILE A 25 -14.59 16.11 8.44
N GLY A 26 -14.95 16.78 7.35
CA GLY A 26 -14.04 17.30 6.35
C GLY A 26 -14.78 17.80 5.13
N GLY A 27 -14.05 18.14 4.09
CA GLY A 27 -14.61 18.67 2.85
C GLY A 27 -13.81 18.30 1.62
N VAL A 28 -14.46 18.37 0.46
CA VAL A 28 -13.84 18.18 -0.84
C VAL A 28 -13.08 19.44 -1.22
N THR A 29 -11.76 19.35 -1.36
CA THR A 29 -10.89 20.46 -1.78
C THR A 29 -10.70 20.51 -3.30
N LEU A 30 -10.78 19.36 -3.97
CA LEU A 30 -10.68 19.22 -5.41
C LEU A 30 -11.69 18.18 -5.91
N SER A 31 -12.39 18.51 -6.98
CA SER A 31 -13.19 17.57 -7.75
C SER A 31 -12.96 17.82 -9.24
N LYS A 32 -12.48 16.78 -9.95
CA LYS A 32 -12.33 16.78 -11.40
C LYS A 32 -13.01 15.55 -11.98
N GLY A 33 -13.73 15.72 -13.09
CA GLY A 33 -14.43 14.64 -13.79
C GLY A 33 -15.69 14.17 -13.05
N ASN A 34 -16.05 12.90 -13.23
CA ASN A 34 -17.27 12.34 -12.68
C ASN A 34 -16.97 11.53 -11.43
N SER A 35 -17.52 11.99 -10.31
CA SER A 35 -17.37 11.29 -9.01
C SER A 35 -18.68 11.44 -8.22
N ILE A 36 -19.00 10.43 -7.44
CA ILE A 36 -20.21 10.36 -6.62
C ILE A 36 -19.89 9.92 -5.20
N ILE A 37 -20.76 10.29 -4.28
CA ILE A 37 -20.73 9.84 -2.89
C ILE A 37 -22.06 9.16 -2.57
N ASP A 38 -21.96 7.97 -1.95
CA ASP A 38 -23.09 7.34 -1.28
C ASP A 38 -23.02 7.66 0.21
N ARG A 39 -24.09 8.20 0.76
CA ARG A 39 -24.23 8.59 2.15
C ARG A 39 -24.76 7.45 3.04
N LYS A 40 -24.43 7.48 4.31
CA LYS A 40 -24.95 6.51 5.30
C LYS A 40 -26.47 6.58 5.45
N ASP A 41 -27.07 7.74 5.38
CA ASP A 41 -28.50 8.01 5.52
C ASP A 41 -29.37 7.46 4.37
N GLY A 42 -28.74 6.91 3.35
CA GLY A 42 -29.38 6.29 2.20
C GLY A 42 -29.41 7.15 0.93
N GLU A 43 -28.94 8.41 1.01
CA GLU A 43 -28.74 9.25 -0.16
C GLU A 43 -27.62 8.65 -1.04
N LYS A 44 -27.88 8.36 -2.29
CA LYS A 44 -26.96 7.74 -3.24
C LYS A 44 -26.66 8.65 -4.41
N ASP A 45 -25.52 8.39 -5.04
CA ASP A 45 -25.08 9.04 -6.26
C ASP A 45 -25.03 10.59 -6.15
N VAL A 46 -24.73 11.09 -4.93
CA VAL A 46 -24.51 12.52 -4.70
C VAL A 46 -23.30 12.96 -5.50
N LYS A 47 -23.48 13.89 -6.41
CA LYS A 47 -22.39 14.40 -7.24
C LYS A 47 -21.34 15.10 -6.39
N VAL A 48 -20.08 14.73 -6.59
CA VAL A 48 -18.96 15.36 -5.87
C VAL A 48 -18.62 16.70 -6.52
N GLU A 49 -18.71 17.74 -5.72
CA GLU A 49 -18.33 19.10 -6.11
C GLU A 49 -17.34 19.67 -5.08
N LYS A 50 -16.56 20.67 -5.48
CA LYS A 50 -15.65 21.35 -4.55
C LYS A 50 -16.45 21.97 -3.39
N ASN A 51 -15.91 21.89 -2.18
CA ASN A 51 -16.53 22.33 -0.91
C ASN A 51 -17.77 21.51 -0.50
N LEU A 52 -17.99 20.32 -1.07
CA LEU A 52 -18.97 19.38 -0.56
C LEU A 52 -18.51 18.83 0.79
N ASP A 53 -19.38 18.90 1.80
CA ASP A 53 -19.13 18.32 3.12
C ASP A 53 -19.00 16.79 3.06
N ILE A 54 -18.06 16.26 3.83
CA ILE A 54 -17.82 14.83 4.00
C ILE A 54 -18.26 14.40 5.39
N PHE A 55 -18.87 13.23 5.47
CA PHE A 55 -19.36 12.66 6.73
C PHE A 55 -18.80 11.25 6.96
N SER A 56 -18.82 10.81 8.22
CA SER A 56 -18.49 9.42 8.55
C SER A 56 -19.41 8.45 7.82
N TYR A 57 -18.83 7.36 7.34
CA TYR A 57 -19.46 6.30 6.54
C TYR A 57 -19.81 6.69 5.09
N ASP A 58 -19.37 7.84 4.62
CA ASP A 58 -19.47 8.16 3.21
C ASP A 58 -18.63 7.18 2.37
N THR A 59 -19.19 6.79 1.21
CA THR A 59 -18.49 6.00 0.21
C THR A 59 -18.25 6.85 -1.02
N VAL A 60 -17.00 7.20 -1.26
CA VAL A 60 -16.57 7.99 -2.43
C VAL A 60 -16.22 7.05 -3.56
N LYS A 61 -16.80 7.28 -4.74
CA LYS A 61 -16.55 6.54 -5.98
C LYS A 61 -16.15 7.51 -7.06
N THR A 62 -15.01 7.31 -7.68
CA THR A 62 -14.55 8.11 -8.81
C THR A 62 -14.75 7.34 -10.12
N GLY A 63 -15.26 8.02 -11.12
CA GLY A 63 -15.23 7.53 -12.50
C GLY A 63 -13.94 7.99 -13.20
N LYS A 64 -14.06 8.62 -14.38
CA LYS A 64 -12.92 9.28 -15.02
C LYS A 64 -12.71 10.65 -14.37
N GLY A 65 -11.96 10.66 -13.27
CA GLY A 65 -11.74 11.90 -12.51
C GLY A 65 -10.88 11.71 -11.28
N GLN A 66 -10.77 12.77 -10.49
CA GLN A 66 -9.98 12.83 -9.26
C GLN A 66 -10.75 13.62 -8.22
N VAL A 67 -10.68 13.15 -6.98
CA VAL A 67 -11.24 13.83 -5.80
C VAL A 67 -10.15 13.97 -4.74
N ALA A 68 -10.00 15.17 -4.18
CA ALA A 68 -9.19 15.39 -2.99
C ALA A 68 -10.09 15.78 -1.82
N ILE A 69 -9.89 15.13 -0.68
CA ILE A 69 -10.60 15.36 0.57
C ILE A 69 -9.61 15.86 1.60
N GLU A 70 -9.99 16.85 2.38
CA GLU A 70 -9.26 17.31 3.55
C GLU A 70 -10.16 17.16 4.80
N PHE A 71 -9.67 16.41 5.78
CA PHE A 71 -10.34 16.17 7.04
C PHE A 71 -10.07 17.32 8.02
N LEU A 72 -10.86 17.40 9.10
CA LEU A 72 -10.73 18.43 10.12
C LEU A 72 -9.38 18.40 10.87
N ASP A 73 -8.68 17.26 10.85
CA ASP A 73 -7.34 17.11 11.42
C ASP A 73 -6.22 17.43 10.41
N GLU A 74 -6.54 18.04 9.28
CA GLU A 74 -5.62 18.32 8.18
C GLU A 74 -5.09 17.07 7.44
N THR A 75 -5.62 15.89 7.70
CA THR A 75 -5.35 14.70 6.88
C THR A 75 -5.88 14.95 5.47
N ARG A 76 -5.07 14.66 4.44
CA ARG A 76 -5.49 14.74 3.04
C ARG A 76 -5.50 13.38 2.40
N VAL A 77 -6.53 13.16 1.59
CA VAL A 77 -6.70 11.93 0.82
C VAL A 77 -7.03 12.29 -0.63
N ASP A 78 -6.11 11.96 -1.53
CA ASP A 78 -6.30 12.13 -2.97
C ASP A 78 -6.74 10.78 -3.56
N ILE A 79 -7.87 10.78 -4.23
CA ILE A 79 -8.52 9.60 -4.82
C ILE A 79 -8.47 9.77 -6.33
N THR A 80 -7.83 8.85 -7.04
CA THR A 80 -7.68 8.91 -8.48
C THR A 80 -8.88 8.32 -9.21
N GLN A 81 -8.82 8.25 -10.54
CA GLN A 81 -9.89 7.67 -11.35
C GLN A 81 -10.13 6.18 -11.02
N HIS A 82 -11.37 5.73 -11.23
CA HIS A 82 -11.82 4.34 -11.04
C HIS A 82 -11.52 3.77 -9.66
N SER A 83 -11.60 4.62 -8.64
CA SER A 83 -11.30 4.26 -7.26
C SER A 83 -12.54 4.25 -6.39
N LYS A 84 -12.47 3.47 -5.29
CA LYS A 84 -13.51 3.41 -4.27
C LYS A 84 -12.89 3.46 -2.89
N LEU A 85 -13.25 4.50 -2.13
CA LEU A 85 -12.85 4.74 -0.76
C LEU A 85 -14.07 4.83 0.15
N ILE A 86 -14.05 4.15 1.28
CA ILE A 86 -15.04 4.23 2.34
C ILE A 86 -14.40 4.93 3.54
N ILE A 87 -15.05 5.95 4.06
CA ILE A 87 -14.68 6.62 5.30
C ILE A 87 -15.43 5.89 6.41
N ASP A 88 -14.72 5.00 7.12
CA ASP A 88 -15.36 4.08 8.08
C ASP A 88 -15.65 4.79 9.42
N ASP A 89 -14.63 5.45 9.99
CA ASP A 89 -14.76 6.15 11.27
C ASP A 89 -13.82 7.35 11.35
N PHE A 90 -14.30 8.47 11.87
CA PHE A 90 -13.50 9.64 12.13
C PHE A 90 -13.97 10.32 13.42
N VAL A 91 -13.04 10.51 14.33
CA VAL A 91 -13.23 11.29 15.56
C VAL A 91 -12.01 12.18 15.73
N TYR A 92 -12.22 13.45 16.03
CA TYR A 92 -11.12 14.39 16.23
C TYR A 92 -11.44 15.39 17.34
N ASP A 93 -10.52 15.56 18.28
CA ASP A 93 -10.53 16.63 19.27
C ASP A 93 -9.49 17.69 18.87
N PRO A 94 -9.92 18.86 18.39
CA PRO A 94 -9.02 19.92 17.94
C PRO A 94 -8.19 20.53 19.08
N ASN A 95 -8.66 20.45 20.34
CA ASN A 95 -7.93 21.00 21.48
C ASN A 95 -6.75 20.09 21.87
N ALA A 96 -6.99 18.79 21.94
CA ALA A 96 -5.96 17.79 22.23
C ALA A 96 -5.15 17.40 20.98
N LYS A 97 -5.62 17.73 19.78
CA LYS A 97 -5.09 17.28 18.47
C LYS A 97 -4.95 15.77 18.38
N THR A 98 -5.87 15.06 19.02
CA THR A 98 -5.93 13.60 19.06
C THR A 98 -7.24 13.10 18.47
N GLY A 99 -7.29 11.86 18.07
CA GLY A 99 -8.50 11.30 17.51
C GLY A 99 -8.29 9.89 16.97
N LYS A 100 -9.17 9.52 16.05
CA LYS A 100 -9.16 8.24 15.34
C LYS A 100 -9.58 8.46 13.90
N LEU A 101 -8.89 7.82 12.96
CA LEU A 101 -9.27 7.77 11.55
C LEU A 101 -9.20 6.33 11.05
N SER A 102 -10.31 5.84 10.50
CA SER A 102 -10.39 4.56 9.83
C SER A 102 -10.90 4.75 8.41
N LEU A 103 -10.11 4.33 7.44
CA LEU A 103 -10.43 4.36 6.01
C LEU A 103 -10.40 2.93 5.45
N LYS A 104 -11.18 2.69 4.38
CA LYS A 104 -11.15 1.43 3.65
C LYS A 104 -11.11 1.71 2.16
N ALA A 105 -9.96 1.50 1.55
CA ALA A 105 -9.78 1.55 0.10
C ALA A 105 -10.07 0.17 -0.47
N THR A 106 -10.95 0.08 -1.46
CA THR A 106 -11.38 -1.22 -2.01
C THR A 106 -11.05 -1.40 -3.47
N LEU A 107 -10.71 -0.33 -4.18
CA LEU A 107 -10.33 -0.35 -5.60
C LEU A 107 -9.61 0.95 -5.95
N GLY A 108 -8.66 0.87 -6.89
CA GLY A 108 -8.00 2.01 -7.49
C GLY A 108 -6.85 2.56 -6.66
N THR A 109 -6.43 3.79 -6.92
CA THR A 109 -5.28 4.42 -6.28
C THR A 109 -5.70 5.54 -5.35
N VAL A 110 -5.18 5.50 -4.14
CA VAL A 110 -5.39 6.49 -3.08
C VAL A 110 -4.05 6.93 -2.53
N ARG A 111 -3.81 8.24 -2.48
CA ARG A 111 -2.70 8.85 -1.75
C ARG A 111 -3.21 9.39 -0.42
N TYR A 112 -2.50 9.09 0.63
CA TYR A 112 -2.76 9.57 1.98
C TYR A 112 -1.62 10.48 2.43
N ALA A 113 -1.95 11.63 3.00
CA ALA A 113 -1.01 12.54 3.63
C ALA A 113 -1.44 12.80 5.08
N SER A 114 -0.51 12.59 6.01
CA SER A 114 -0.75 12.59 7.45
C SER A 114 -1.15 13.95 8.01
N GLY A 115 -2.24 13.99 8.75
CA GLY A 115 -2.72 15.12 9.54
C GLY A 115 -2.25 15.10 11.01
N GLN A 116 -3.01 15.80 11.87
CA GLN A 116 -2.68 15.98 13.28
C GLN A 116 -2.85 14.69 14.10
N ILE A 117 -3.85 13.84 13.77
CA ILE A 117 -4.08 12.58 14.47
C ILE A 117 -2.84 11.69 14.32
N ALA A 118 -2.32 11.51 13.10
CA ALA A 118 -1.15 10.67 12.83
C ALA A 118 0.11 11.15 13.57
N LYS A 119 0.28 12.47 13.72
CA LYS A 119 1.42 13.06 14.42
C LYS A 119 1.37 12.86 15.93
N ASN A 120 0.17 12.84 16.53
CA ASN A 120 -0.02 12.79 17.97
C ASN A 120 -0.49 11.42 18.50
N SER A 121 -1.12 10.61 17.66
CA SER A 121 -1.74 9.34 18.02
C SER A 121 -1.69 8.35 16.87
N ALA A 122 -0.48 8.02 16.40
CA ALA A 122 -0.23 7.19 15.23
C ALA A 122 -0.99 5.83 15.26
N GLN A 123 -1.12 5.21 16.43
CA GLN A 123 -1.85 3.96 16.63
C GLN A 123 -3.36 4.07 16.35
N ASN A 124 -3.88 5.28 16.22
CA ASN A 124 -5.30 5.52 15.96
C ASN A 124 -5.62 5.71 14.46
N ILE A 125 -4.62 5.57 13.60
CA ILE A 125 -4.82 5.59 12.16
C ILE A 125 -4.80 4.15 11.64
N SER A 126 -5.86 3.76 10.96
CA SER A 126 -5.99 2.44 10.32
C SER A 126 -6.56 2.58 8.93
N ILE A 127 -5.82 2.15 7.93
CA ILE A 127 -6.27 2.19 6.55
C ILE A 127 -6.28 0.76 6.02
N LYS A 128 -7.46 0.26 5.67
CA LYS A 128 -7.68 -1.12 5.26
C LYS A 128 -7.80 -1.22 3.75
N THR A 129 -7.22 -2.25 3.21
CA THR A 129 -7.44 -2.75 1.85
C THR A 129 -8.08 -4.13 1.91
N PRO A 130 -8.47 -4.76 0.80
CA PRO A 130 -8.96 -6.13 0.82
C PRO A 130 -7.96 -7.15 1.37
N THR A 131 -6.65 -6.90 1.22
CA THR A 131 -5.57 -7.86 1.54
C THR A 131 -4.70 -7.45 2.72
N ALA A 132 -4.76 -6.18 3.16
CA ALA A 132 -3.86 -5.67 4.20
C ALA A 132 -4.48 -4.57 5.05
N THR A 133 -3.90 -4.36 6.22
CA THR A 133 -4.11 -3.18 7.06
C THR A 133 -2.82 -2.36 7.11
N VAL A 134 -2.93 -1.07 6.79
CA VAL A 134 -1.82 -0.11 6.86
C VAL A 134 -1.99 0.75 8.11
N SER A 135 -1.00 0.73 8.99
CA SER A 135 -0.88 1.61 10.15
C SER A 135 0.18 2.67 9.88
N VAL A 136 -0.12 3.92 10.20
CA VAL A 136 0.67 5.08 9.75
C VAL A 136 1.27 5.83 10.92
N ARG A 137 2.56 6.13 10.85
CA ARG A 137 3.27 6.92 11.84
C ARG A 137 3.89 8.17 11.20
N GLY A 138 3.01 9.17 11.01
CA GLY A 138 3.42 10.53 10.63
C GLY A 138 4.14 10.62 9.28
N THR A 139 3.58 10.05 8.23
CA THR A 139 4.16 10.11 6.87
C THR A 139 3.07 10.05 5.80
N ASP A 140 3.48 10.29 4.57
CA ASP A 140 2.63 10.14 3.40
C ASP A 140 2.87 8.77 2.76
N PHE A 141 1.86 8.23 2.10
CA PHE A 141 2.00 7.02 1.29
C PHE A 141 0.94 6.95 0.19
N ALA A 142 1.20 6.16 -0.82
CA ALA A 142 0.22 5.80 -1.84
C ALA A 142 -0.09 4.30 -1.76
N MET A 143 -1.32 3.94 -2.09
CA MET A 143 -1.74 2.56 -2.24
C MET A 143 -2.55 2.40 -3.51
N THR A 144 -2.34 1.28 -4.18
CA THR A 144 -3.12 0.88 -5.35
C THR A 144 -3.71 -0.50 -5.10
N ILE A 145 -5.01 -0.62 -5.30
CA ILE A 145 -5.76 -1.86 -5.19
C ILE A 145 -6.27 -2.22 -6.57
N ASP A 146 -5.95 -3.40 -7.05
CA ASP A 146 -6.41 -3.89 -8.33
C ASP A 146 -7.81 -4.54 -8.25
N GLU A 147 -8.31 -5.01 -9.38
CA GLU A 147 -9.65 -5.61 -9.48
C GLU A 147 -9.79 -6.94 -8.74
N ILE A 148 -8.69 -7.65 -8.52
CA ILE A 148 -8.65 -8.91 -7.76
C ILE A 148 -8.41 -8.69 -6.26
N GLY A 149 -8.13 -7.44 -5.85
CA GLY A 149 -7.92 -7.03 -4.46
C GLY A 149 -6.48 -6.96 -4.02
N SER A 150 -5.51 -7.37 -4.86
CA SER A 150 -4.08 -7.23 -4.54
C SER A 150 -3.73 -5.77 -4.28
N SER A 151 -2.96 -5.52 -3.23
CA SER A 151 -2.67 -4.18 -2.73
C SER A 151 -1.19 -3.88 -2.80
N THR A 152 -0.82 -2.82 -3.51
CA THR A 152 0.54 -2.28 -3.57
C THR A 152 0.60 -1.01 -2.73
N ILE A 153 1.56 -0.93 -1.81
CA ILE A 153 1.74 0.18 -0.88
C ILE A 153 3.15 0.76 -1.06
N ILE A 154 3.24 2.09 -1.17
CA ILE A 154 4.50 2.81 -1.39
C ILE A 154 4.60 3.94 -0.36
N LEU A 155 5.66 3.94 0.44
CA LEU A 155 5.97 4.99 1.39
C LEU A 155 6.50 6.23 0.66
N LEU A 156 5.90 7.38 0.92
CA LEU A 156 6.28 8.67 0.32
C LEU A 156 6.90 9.58 1.37
N PRO A 157 7.84 10.44 0.98
CA PRO A 157 8.29 11.52 1.86
C PRO A 157 7.17 12.55 2.04
N SER A 158 7.03 13.07 3.26
CA SER A 158 6.22 14.24 3.57
C SER A 158 7.11 15.47 3.52
N CYS A 159 6.76 16.45 2.69
CA CYS A 159 7.54 17.66 2.54
C CYS A 159 6.75 18.88 3.06
N ASP A 160 7.40 19.74 3.82
CA ASP A 160 6.83 21.02 4.26
C ASP A 160 6.85 22.07 3.13
N THR A 161 6.23 23.22 3.38
CA THR A 161 6.17 24.33 2.43
C THR A 161 7.54 24.97 2.14
N ASN A 162 8.56 24.68 2.94
CA ASN A 162 9.93 25.15 2.77
C ASN A 162 10.78 24.15 1.96
N GLY A 163 10.22 23.01 1.56
CA GLY A 163 10.90 21.96 0.82
C GLY A 163 11.69 20.99 1.70
N ASN A 164 11.59 21.07 3.03
CA ASN A 164 12.19 20.05 3.90
C ASN A 164 11.31 18.82 3.90
N CYS A 165 11.90 17.69 3.53
CA CYS A 165 11.19 16.42 3.48
C CYS A 165 11.64 15.50 4.62
N PHE A 166 10.71 14.81 5.22
CA PHE A 166 10.95 13.77 6.21
C PHE A 166 10.20 12.50 5.83
N VAL A 167 10.66 11.40 6.34
CA VAL A 167 10.05 10.09 6.13
C VAL A 167 9.73 9.51 7.49
N GLY A 168 8.48 9.14 7.70
CA GLY A 168 8.06 8.41 8.88
C GLY A 168 8.10 6.91 8.64
N GLU A 169 7.16 6.21 9.23
CA GLU A 169 7.10 4.74 9.18
C GLU A 169 5.66 4.32 8.89
N ILE A 170 5.50 3.31 8.07
CA ILE A 170 4.23 2.60 7.93
C ILE A 170 4.46 1.11 8.15
N SER A 171 3.46 0.48 8.77
CA SER A 171 3.38 -0.96 8.94
C SER A 171 2.30 -1.51 8.03
N VAL A 172 2.63 -2.51 7.24
CA VAL A 172 1.68 -3.22 6.36
C VAL A 172 1.52 -4.63 6.90
N GLU A 173 0.33 -4.99 7.30
CA GLU A 173 -0.01 -6.25 7.97
C GLU A 173 -1.08 -6.99 7.17
N SER A 174 -0.87 -8.30 6.99
CA SER A 174 -1.84 -9.28 6.51
C SER A 174 -2.06 -10.34 7.58
N ASP A 175 -2.93 -11.32 7.32
CA ASP A 175 -3.14 -12.45 8.23
C ASP A 175 -1.90 -13.34 8.36
N ALA A 176 -0.99 -13.31 7.39
CA ALA A 176 0.21 -14.16 7.34
C ALA A 176 1.50 -13.46 7.78
N GLY A 177 1.49 -12.14 8.01
CA GLY A 177 2.69 -11.44 8.45
C GLY A 177 2.62 -9.93 8.33
N GLN A 178 3.75 -9.29 8.65
CA GLN A 178 3.89 -7.84 8.70
C GLN A 178 5.23 -7.42 8.12
N VAL A 179 5.24 -6.28 7.42
CA VAL A 179 6.48 -5.58 7.02
C VAL A 179 6.40 -4.12 7.43
N ILE A 180 7.57 -3.52 7.64
CA ILE A 180 7.72 -2.10 7.97
C ILE A 180 8.41 -1.41 6.79
N LEU A 181 7.83 -0.31 6.32
CA LEU A 181 8.44 0.60 5.37
C LEU A 181 8.87 1.86 6.13
N ASN A 182 10.16 2.21 6.06
CA ASN A 182 10.75 3.33 6.80
C ASN A 182 11.76 4.16 5.98
N GLN A 183 11.84 3.89 4.68
CA GLN A 183 12.64 4.68 3.74
C GLN A 183 11.75 5.21 2.63
N ALA A 184 12.03 6.42 2.15
CA ALA A 184 11.31 7.01 1.03
C ALA A 184 11.31 6.05 -0.17
N PHE A 185 10.14 5.91 -0.79
CA PHE A 185 9.93 5.07 -1.98
C PHE A 185 10.11 3.57 -1.76
N GLN A 186 10.20 3.10 -0.52
CA GLN A 186 10.01 1.68 -0.26
C GLN A 186 8.58 1.27 -0.60
N ALA A 187 8.46 0.12 -1.24
CA ALA A 187 7.19 -0.47 -1.63
C ALA A 187 7.08 -1.92 -1.18
N THR A 188 5.87 -2.34 -0.94
CA THR A 188 5.49 -3.75 -0.72
C THR A 188 4.19 -4.06 -1.45
N GLN A 189 3.92 -5.33 -1.65
CA GLN A 189 2.66 -5.83 -2.21
C GLN A 189 2.11 -6.95 -1.35
N VAL A 190 0.79 -7.03 -1.29
CA VAL A 190 0.05 -8.10 -0.63
C VAL A 190 -1.01 -8.62 -1.60
N ASP A 191 -0.87 -9.85 -2.06
CA ASP A 191 -1.73 -10.40 -3.10
C ASP A 191 -3.05 -10.94 -2.55
N THR A 192 -3.00 -11.63 -1.41
CA THR A 192 -4.18 -12.14 -0.72
C THR A 192 -4.07 -11.89 0.78
N PRO A 193 -5.17 -11.89 1.56
CA PRO A 193 -5.12 -11.74 3.01
C PRO A 193 -4.21 -12.77 3.70
N GLU A 194 -4.16 -13.98 3.15
CA GLU A 194 -3.40 -15.12 3.68
C GLU A 194 -1.93 -15.13 3.25
N SER A 195 -1.54 -14.24 2.32
CA SER A 195 -0.13 -14.10 1.90
C SER A 195 0.60 -13.07 2.74
N SER A 196 1.83 -13.37 3.12
CA SER A 196 2.69 -12.36 3.77
C SER A 196 2.98 -11.22 2.82
N PRO A 197 3.07 -9.97 3.32
CA PRO A 197 3.55 -8.86 2.51
C PRO A 197 4.94 -9.16 1.94
N LEU A 198 5.19 -8.78 0.69
CA LEU A 198 6.49 -8.93 0.05
C LEU A 198 7.56 -8.15 0.82
N LYS A 199 8.80 -8.63 0.79
CA LYS A 199 9.93 -7.88 1.35
C LYS A 199 9.99 -6.49 0.72
N PRO A 200 10.21 -5.42 1.51
CA PRO A 200 10.28 -4.06 1.00
C PRO A 200 11.33 -3.90 -0.09
N VAL A 201 10.96 -3.31 -1.22
CA VAL A 201 11.85 -2.93 -2.32
C VAL A 201 11.92 -1.42 -2.43
N LEU A 202 13.10 -0.88 -2.73
CA LEU A 202 13.28 0.54 -3.00
C LEU A 202 12.99 0.80 -4.47
N LEU A 203 12.06 1.72 -4.74
CA LEU A 203 11.73 2.14 -6.10
C LEU A 203 12.61 3.33 -6.49
N ASP A 204 13.14 3.30 -7.71
CA ASP A 204 13.80 4.46 -8.33
C ASP A 204 12.72 5.30 -9.03
N LEU A 205 12.19 6.30 -8.31
CA LEU A 205 11.14 7.18 -8.79
C LEU A 205 11.72 8.57 -9.06
N ASP A 206 11.54 9.10 -10.26
CA ASP A 206 11.84 10.49 -10.56
C ASP A 206 10.73 11.43 -10.00
N GLU A 207 11.04 12.74 -9.90
CA GLU A 207 10.10 13.74 -9.38
C GLU A 207 8.81 13.82 -10.21
N THR A 208 8.86 13.49 -11.49
CA THR A 208 7.69 13.50 -12.38
C THR A 208 6.72 12.37 -12.04
N LEU A 209 7.26 11.19 -11.72
CA LEU A 209 6.46 10.06 -11.25
C LEU A 209 5.88 10.30 -9.85
N ILE A 210 6.64 10.95 -8.97
CA ILE A 210 6.17 11.31 -7.62
C ILE A 210 4.97 12.25 -7.67
N ASN A 211 5.03 13.26 -8.53
CA ASN A 211 3.97 14.26 -8.67
C ASN A 211 2.73 13.73 -9.40
N ASN A 212 2.92 12.72 -10.26
CA ASN A 212 1.87 12.11 -11.07
C ASN A 212 1.53 10.68 -10.62
N LEU A 213 1.75 10.31 -9.37
CA LEU A 213 1.55 8.96 -8.85
C LEU A 213 0.10 8.43 -9.08
N LEU A 214 -0.26 8.42 -10.36
CA LEU A 214 -1.32 7.63 -10.95
C LEU A 214 -0.72 6.24 -11.21
N ILE A 215 -0.43 5.48 -10.15
CA ILE A 215 0.09 4.12 -10.30
C ILE A 215 -1.04 3.24 -10.82
N VAL A 216 -1.28 3.38 -12.12
CA VAL A 216 -2.18 2.46 -12.86
C VAL A 216 -1.43 1.17 -13.22
N GLN A 217 -0.10 1.20 -13.21
CA GLN A 217 0.77 0.07 -13.51
C GLN A 217 1.80 -0.13 -12.40
N LYS A 218 2.09 -1.39 -12.09
CA LYS A 218 3.16 -1.72 -11.12
C LYS A 218 4.49 -1.14 -11.60
N PRO A 219 5.25 -0.46 -10.74
CA PRO A 219 6.59 -0.03 -11.09
C PRO A 219 7.46 -1.21 -11.53
N PRO A 220 8.33 -1.07 -12.56
CA PRO A 220 9.15 -2.17 -13.06
C PRO A 220 9.96 -2.88 -11.96
N ALA A 221 10.59 -2.10 -11.06
CA ALA A 221 11.38 -2.69 -9.97
C ALA A 221 10.54 -3.58 -9.02
N LEU A 222 9.27 -3.23 -8.80
CA LEU A 222 8.37 -4.08 -8.00
C LEU A 222 7.91 -5.30 -8.78
N ALA A 223 7.67 -5.16 -10.09
CA ALA A 223 7.35 -6.29 -10.95
C ALA A 223 8.51 -7.30 -11.01
N ASP A 224 9.74 -6.80 -11.17
CA ASP A 224 10.96 -7.63 -11.16
C ASP A 224 11.16 -8.35 -9.81
N ALA A 225 10.88 -7.66 -8.68
CA ALA A 225 10.99 -8.27 -7.35
C ALA A 225 9.97 -9.39 -7.14
N ILE A 226 8.73 -9.21 -7.62
CA ILE A 226 7.69 -10.24 -7.56
C ILE A 226 8.11 -11.46 -8.38
N GLU A 227 8.57 -11.24 -9.62
CA GLU A 227 9.02 -12.33 -10.49
C GLU A 227 10.20 -13.11 -9.89
N GLN A 228 11.13 -12.40 -9.23
CA GLN A 228 12.24 -13.05 -8.52
C GLN A 228 11.75 -13.89 -7.34
N GLU A 229 10.79 -13.38 -6.55
CA GLU A 229 10.25 -14.13 -5.41
C GLU A 229 9.44 -15.36 -5.88
N GLU A 230 8.66 -15.23 -6.96
CA GLU A 230 7.97 -16.37 -7.56
C GLU A 230 8.96 -17.44 -8.06
N LYS A 231 10.06 -17.04 -8.72
CA LYS A 231 11.12 -17.94 -9.13
C LYS A 231 11.78 -18.61 -7.94
N LEU A 232 12.08 -17.88 -6.86
CA LEU A 232 12.64 -18.45 -5.63
C LEU A 232 11.68 -19.45 -4.97
N LYS A 233 10.37 -19.12 -4.92
CA LYS A 233 9.35 -20.05 -4.41
C LYS A 233 9.23 -21.31 -5.29
N ALA A 234 9.29 -21.14 -6.62
CA ALA A 234 9.28 -22.28 -7.55
C ALA A 234 10.51 -23.17 -7.37
N VAL A 235 11.70 -22.58 -7.19
CA VAL A 235 12.94 -23.31 -6.89
C VAL A 235 12.87 -23.97 -5.50
N ALA A 236 12.36 -23.28 -4.48
CA ALA A 236 12.17 -23.85 -3.15
C ALA A 236 11.18 -25.04 -3.18
N ASN A 237 10.07 -24.90 -3.91
CA ASN A 237 9.11 -25.99 -4.10
C ASN A 237 9.68 -27.15 -4.94
N ALA A 238 10.57 -26.85 -5.89
CA ALA A 238 11.27 -27.88 -6.66
C ALA A 238 12.39 -28.57 -5.84
N LEU A 239 12.95 -27.88 -4.84
CA LEU A 239 13.93 -28.40 -3.89
C LEU A 239 13.27 -29.10 -2.67
N ASP A 240 11.95 -29.04 -2.51
CA ASP A 240 11.18 -29.88 -1.58
C ASP A 240 11.08 -31.35 -2.07
N ILE A 241 12.01 -31.72 -2.96
CA ILE A 241 12.39 -33.09 -3.22
C ILE A 241 13.00 -33.60 -1.90
N ASP A 242 12.32 -34.60 -1.35
CA ASP A 242 12.68 -35.32 -0.14
C ASP A 242 14.18 -35.68 -0.14
N PHE A 243 15.00 -34.82 0.45
CA PHE A 243 16.46 -35.00 0.58
C PHE A 243 16.83 -36.28 1.34
N LEU A 244 15.86 -37.03 1.84
CA LEU A 244 16.06 -38.34 2.47
C LEU A 244 16.01 -39.50 1.47
N LYS A 245 15.76 -39.25 0.19
CA LYS A 245 15.85 -40.22 -0.91
C LYS A 245 17.08 -40.00 -1.80
N PHE A 246 18.23 -39.94 -1.15
CA PHE A 246 19.52 -39.69 -1.84
C PHE A 246 20.03 -40.89 -2.71
N ASP A 247 19.31 -41.98 -2.75
CA ASP A 247 19.79 -43.20 -3.42
C ASP A 247 19.53 -43.27 -4.95
N ASP A 248 18.74 -42.29 -5.51
CA ASP A 248 18.37 -42.32 -6.94
C ASP A 248 18.83 -41.08 -7.73
N LEU A 249 19.66 -40.23 -7.18
CA LEU A 249 20.24 -39.09 -7.88
C LEU A 249 21.64 -39.41 -8.40
N GLU A 250 21.75 -40.28 -9.38
CA GLU A 250 22.81 -40.17 -10.39
C GLU A 250 22.52 -38.91 -11.23
N VAL A 251 22.80 -37.73 -10.64
CA VAL A 251 22.78 -36.48 -11.41
C VAL A 251 24.10 -36.46 -12.18
N ASP A 252 23.98 -36.72 -13.44
CA ASP A 252 25.03 -36.43 -14.41
C ASP A 252 25.19 -34.91 -14.53
N LEU A 253 25.85 -34.34 -13.46
CA LEU A 253 26.19 -32.93 -13.39
C LEU A 253 27.35 -32.71 -14.32
N LEU A 254 27.12 -32.20 -15.52
CA LEU A 254 28.07 -31.71 -16.48
C LEU A 254 28.40 -32.73 -17.63
N GLU A 255 27.47 -32.89 -18.55
CA GLU A 255 27.82 -33.54 -19.79
C GLU A 255 28.69 -32.68 -20.72
N THR A 256 28.73 -31.33 -20.59
CA THR A 256 29.68 -30.54 -21.40
C THR A 256 30.04 -29.20 -20.75
N GLU A 257 31.34 -28.80 -20.88
CA GLU A 257 31.82 -27.44 -20.61
C GLU A 257 31.08 -26.36 -21.44
N GLU A 258 30.43 -26.76 -22.55
CA GLU A 258 29.66 -25.88 -23.43
C GLU A 258 28.37 -25.38 -22.75
N ASP A 259 27.65 -26.22 -22.00
CA ASP A 259 26.39 -25.82 -21.30
C ASP A 259 26.66 -24.85 -20.17
N ALA A 260 27.79 -25.00 -19.48
CA ALA A 260 28.21 -24.05 -18.45
C ALA A 260 28.57 -22.68 -19.03
N GLN A 261 29.23 -22.65 -20.20
CA GLN A 261 29.58 -21.41 -20.90
C GLN A 261 28.35 -20.70 -21.47
N GLU A 262 27.33 -21.42 -21.93
CA GLU A 262 26.08 -20.85 -22.41
C GLU A 262 25.25 -20.26 -21.26
N PHE A 263 25.23 -20.90 -20.09
CA PHE A 263 24.60 -20.37 -18.87
C PHE A 263 25.25 -19.07 -18.42
N TYR A 264 26.60 -18.99 -18.42
CA TYR A 264 27.31 -17.75 -18.06
C TYR A 264 27.11 -16.64 -19.09
N LYS A 265 27.01 -16.96 -20.37
CA LYS A 265 26.83 -16.01 -21.46
C LYS A 265 25.42 -15.40 -21.49
N ASN A 266 24.42 -16.15 -21.03
CA ASN A 266 23.02 -15.74 -20.96
C ASN A 266 22.65 -15.08 -19.60
N SER A 267 23.44 -15.31 -18.55
CA SER A 267 23.28 -14.60 -17.29
C SER A 267 23.87 -13.20 -17.44
N LYS A 268 23.05 -12.15 -17.37
CA LYS A 268 23.48 -10.74 -17.42
C LYS A 268 24.33 -10.32 -16.22
N LEU A 269 25.17 -11.21 -15.69
CA LEU A 269 26.03 -10.97 -14.51
C LEU A 269 27.20 -9.99 -14.82
N ASP A 270 27.57 -9.85 -16.09
CA ASP A 270 28.60 -8.90 -16.53
C ASP A 270 28.29 -7.44 -16.15
N LYS A 271 27.02 -7.11 -16.03
CA LYS A 271 26.57 -5.75 -15.66
C LYS A 271 26.77 -5.43 -14.18
N TYR A 272 26.93 -6.44 -13.33
CA TYR A 272 27.04 -6.26 -11.88
C TYR A 272 28.48 -6.29 -11.36
N PHE A 273 29.39 -6.93 -12.06
CA PHE A 273 30.77 -7.13 -11.59
C PHE A 273 31.83 -6.31 -12.33
N GLY A 274 31.47 -5.58 -13.38
CA GLY A 274 32.34 -4.57 -14.03
C GLY A 274 33.68 -5.11 -14.55
N THR A 275 33.79 -6.40 -14.82
CA THR A 275 34.97 -7.03 -15.38
C THR A 275 34.73 -7.44 -16.82
N ASP A 276 35.48 -6.84 -17.72
CA ASP A 276 35.57 -7.23 -19.12
C ASP A 276 36.26 -8.60 -19.21
N LEU A 277 35.47 -9.68 -19.34
CA LEU A 277 35.93 -11.06 -19.43
C LEU A 277 36.26 -11.47 -20.87
N SER A 278 36.68 -10.53 -21.73
CA SER A 278 37.01 -10.82 -23.13
C SER A 278 38.38 -11.48 -23.36
N THR A 279 39.14 -11.78 -22.32
CA THR A 279 40.40 -12.53 -22.45
C THR A 279 40.37 -13.78 -21.56
N PRO A 280 40.42 -15.00 -22.14
CA PRO A 280 40.50 -16.20 -21.35
C PRO A 280 41.96 -16.44 -20.90
N GLU A 281 42.29 -16.00 -19.67
CA GLU A 281 43.41 -16.62 -18.96
C GLU A 281 42.87 -17.81 -18.17
N PRO A 282 43.55 -18.95 -18.19
CA PRO A 282 43.11 -20.14 -17.45
C PRO A 282 43.29 -19.87 -15.95
N ILE A 283 42.20 -19.54 -15.26
CA ILE A 283 42.19 -19.55 -13.81
C ILE A 283 42.17 -20.99 -13.35
N LEU A 284 43.31 -21.47 -12.84
CA LEU A 284 43.37 -22.70 -12.06
C LEU A 284 42.39 -22.61 -10.88
N ILE A 285 41.22 -23.22 -11.04
CA ILE A 285 40.26 -23.39 -9.96
C ILE A 285 40.72 -24.57 -9.11
N ASP A 286 41.62 -24.26 -8.18
CA ASP A 286 41.97 -25.15 -7.08
C ASP A 286 41.36 -24.58 -5.78
N ALA A 287 40.03 -24.40 -5.77
CA ALA A 287 39.26 -24.13 -4.59
C ALA A 287 38.04 -25.06 -4.56
N PRO A 288 37.88 -25.84 -3.51
CA PRO A 288 36.80 -26.82 -3.43
C PRO A 288 35.46 -26.09 -3.41
N ILE A 289 34.56 -26.51 -4.27
CA ILE A 289 33.17 -26.05 -4.47
C ILE A 289 32.40 -25.92 -3.14
N HIS A 290 32.86 -26.53 -2.07
CA HIS A 290 32.33 -26.49 -0.71
C HIS A 290 32.34 -25.09 -0.07
N ILE A 291 33.19 -24.15 -0.52
CA ILE A 291 33.29 -22.80 0.05
C ILE A 291 32.28 -21.85 -0.58
N ILE A 292 31.93 -22.05 -1.83
CA ILE A 292 30.96 -21.20 -2.54
C ILE A 292 29.54 -21.53 -2.09
N LEU A 293 29.21 -22.80 -1.88
CA LEU A 293 27.89 -23.20 -1.35
C LEU A 293 27.69 -22.76 0.11
N LYS A 294 28.76 -22.69 0.93
CA LYS A 294 28.67 -22.27 2.33
C LYS A 294 28.38 -20.78 2.46
N ASN A 295 28.85 -19.94 1.54
CA ASN A 295 28.60 -18.51 1.54
C ASN A 295 27.20 -18.15 0.99
N LEU A 296 26.66 -18.95 0.06
CA LEU A 296 25.29 -18.79 -0.40
C LEU A 296 24.25 -19.23 0.65
N LEU A 297 24.57 -20.25 1.46
CA LEU A 297 23.67 -20.71 2.54
C LEU A 297 23.66 -19.75 3.75
N CYS A 298 24.74 -18.99 4.00
CA CYS A 298 24.77 -17.97 5.07
C CYS A 298 24.00 -16.69 4.71
N LEU A 299 23.77 -16.41 3.43
CA LEU A 299 22.98 -15.25 2.99
C LEU A 299 21.45 -15.53 2.96
N ALA A 300 21.06 -16.81 3.05
CA ALA A 300 19.66 -17.21 3.09
C ALA A 300 19.10 -17.38 4.52
N ILE A 301 19.93 -17.20 5.59
CA ILE A 301 19.55 -17.44 6.99
C ILE A 301 19.85 -16.21 7.89
N SER A 302 20.12 -15.04 7.27
CA SER A 302 20.29 -13.80 8.06
C SER A 302 19.20 -12.82 7.73
#